data_4e02e43b4d1344d3026a75eafbc440c0
#
_entry.id   4e02e43b4d1344d3026a75eafbc440c0
#
_cell.length_a   1.000
_cell.length_b   1.000
_cell.length_c   1.000
_cell.angle_alpha   90.00
_cell.angle_beta   90.00
_cell.angle_gamma   90.00
#
_symmetry.space_group_name_H-M   'P 1'
#
loop_
_entity.id
_entity.type
_entity.pdbx_description
1 polymer ?
#
loop_
_entity_poly.entity_id
_entity_poly.type
_entity_poly.pdbx_seq_one_letter_code
_entity_poly.pdbx_strand_id
1 'polypeptide(L)'
;MKKLLLTIVMVLMLIPSLCFADPVITSDSRTFNPMTGVYDLQGNVFVQFPVHDTTLTITGDSTKVYMYAMEVHGNGNIKLSFGDLQFNCDKVDVYHSNRTAYVSGNLHFNDSTENITADSGSYNWSTKVAAFHGNVIVNGTPHDGDVAYNVVEKRIVAQ
;
A
#
# COMPACT_ATOMS: atom_id res chain seq x y z
N MET A 1 19.52 21.05 -44.17
CA MET A 1 20.05 20.31 -43.04
C MET A 1 19.88 21.05 -41.69
N LYS A 2 20.25 22.32 -41.57
CA LYS A 2 20.09 23.09 -40.28
C LYS A 2 18.63 23.24 -39.80
N LYS A 3 17.65 23.39 -40.71
CA LYS A 3 16.22 23.51 -40.34
C LYS A 3 15.62 22.18 -39.87
N LEU A 4 16.08 21.06 -40.42
CA LEU A 4 15.62 19.71 -40.00
C LEU A 4 16.13 19.35 -38.59
N LEU A 5 17.37 19.74 -38.29
CA LEU A 5 17.98 19.51 -36.95
C LEU A 5 17.24 20.32 -35.85
N LEU A 6 16.85 21.55 -36.16
CA LEU A 6 16.10 22.42 -35.23
C LEU A 6 14.71 21.86 -34.92
N THR A 7 14.05 21.26 -35.91
CA THR A 7 12.72 20.66 -35.73
C THR A 7 12.78 19.39 -34.87
N ILE A 8 13.82 18.58 -35.02
CA ILE A 8 14.03 17.37 -34.20
C ILE A 8 14.31 17.75 -32.74
N VAL A 9 15.11 18.77 -32.48
CA VAL A 9 15.39 19.26 -31.12
C VAL A 9 14.12 19.82 -30.45
N MET A 10 13.25 20.50 -31.20
CA MET A 10 12.02 21.05 -30.68
C MET A 10 10.96 19.97 -30.37
N VAL A 11 10.94 18.86 -31.12
CA VAL A 11 10.06 17.71 -30.85
C VAL A 11 10.53 16.92 -29.62
N LEU A 12 11.83 16.85 -29.34
CA LEU A 12 12.38 16.19 -28.15
C LEU A 12 12.04 16.93 -26.85
N MET A 13 11.76 18.24 -26.90
CA MET A 13 11.38 19.02 -25.72
C MET A 13 9.88 18.93 -25.38
N LEU A 14 9.08 18.27 -26.22
CA LEU A 14 7.63 18.08 -26.02
C LEU A 14 7.25 16.71 -25.45
N ILE A 15 8.25 15.92 -25.02
CA ILE A 15 7.95 14.72 -24.23
C ILE A 15 7.52 15.21 -22.83
N PRO A 16 6.22 15.10 -22.47
CA PRO A 16 5.82 15.40 -21.09
C PRO A 16 6.64 14.47 -20.22
N SER A 17 7.44 15.03 -19.33
CA SER A 17 8.07 14.26 -18.26
C SER A 17 6.93 13.59 -17.53
N LEU A 18 6.76 12.28 -17.72
CA LEU A 18 5.91 11.47 -16.85
C LEU A 18 6.59 11.54 -15.48
N CYS A 19 6.20 12.56 -14.73
CA CYS A 19 6.65 12.75 -13.35
C CYS A 19 5.97 11.66 -12.53
N PHE A 20 6.54 10.45 -12.53
CA PHE A 20 6.24 9.48 -11.50
C PHE A 20 6.80 10.09 -10.22
N ALA A 21 5.94 10.44 -9.29
CA ALA A 21 6.38 10.89 -7.99
C ALA A 21 7.21 9.77 -7.36
N ASP A 22 8.45 10.09 -6.99
CA ASP A 22 9.34 9.13 -6.34
C ASP A 22 8.76 8.71 -4.98
N PRO A 23 8.96 7.45 -4.57
CA PRO A 23 8.54 7.01 -3.25
C PRO A 23 9.28 7.80 -2.15
N VAL A 24 8.56 8.24 -1.13
CA VAL A 24 9.14 8.86 0.06
C VAL A 24 9.43 7.76 1.08
N ILE A 25 10.67 7.66 1.53
CA ILE A 25 11.12 6.66 2.49
C ILE A 25 11.92 7.35 3.59
N THR A 26 11.45 7.29 4.84
CA THR A 26 12.14 7.80 6.02
C THR A 26 12.13 6.79 7.16
N SER A 27 13.15 6.83 8.03
CA SER A 27 13.29 6.02 9.25
C SER A 27 14.42 6.56 10.11
N ASP A 28 14.51 6.14 11.37
CA ASP A 28 15.62 6.50 12.26
C ASP A 28 16.94 5.89 11.80
N SER A 29 16.88 4.65 11.31
CA SER A 29 18.03 3.96 10.73
C SER A 29 17.65 3.30 9.41
N ARG A 30 18.51 3.41 8.41
CA ARG A 30 18.30 2.77 7.12
C ARG A 30 19.59 2.24 6.53
N THR A 31 19.54 1.07 5.92
CA THR A 31 20.57 0.55 5.05
C THR A 31 20.00 0.29 3.67
N PHE A 32 20.79 0.48 2.65
CA PHE A 32 20.42 0.19 1.26
C PHE A 32 21.47 -0.69 0.62
N ASN A 33 21.01 -1.79 0.02
CA ASN A 33 21.85 -2.66 -0.77
C ASN A 33 21.57 -2.41 -2.28
N PRO A 34 22.46 -1.75 -3.00
CA PRO A 34 22.23 -1.42 -4.40
C PRO A 34 22.21 -2.63 -5.33
N MET A 35 22.85 -3.74 -4.95
CA MET A 35 22.85 -4.97 -5.76
C MET A 35 21.50 -5.68 -5.75
N THR A 36 20.80 -5.65 -4.62
CA THR A 36 19.49 -6.28 -4.45
C THR A 36 18.32 -5.31 -4.53
N GLY A 37 18.61 -4.00 -4.48
CA GLY A 37 17.59 -2.95 -4.45
C GLY A 37 16.76 -2.94 -3.16
N VAL A 38 17.34 -3.43 -2.03
CA VAL A 38 16.61 -3.57 -0.76
C VAL A 38 16.98 -2.45 0.19
N TYR A 39 15.98 -1.73 0.70
CA TYR A 39 16.07 -0.92 1.91
C TYR A 39 15.68 -1.75 3.11
N ASP A 40 16.47 -1.70 4.18
CA ASP A 40 16.14 -2.18 5.53
C ASP A 40 16.00 -0.96 6.43
N LEU A 41 14.81 -0.74 6.97
CA LEU A 41 14.38 0.45 7.69
C LEU A 41 14.02 0.07 9.12
N GLN A 42 14.52 0.82 10.09
CA GLN A 42 14.29 0.57 11.52
C GLN A 42 13.96 1.88 12.25
N GLY A 43 12.96 1.83 13.10
CA GLY A 43 12.50 2.94 13.95
C GLY A 43 11.77 4.05 13.18
N ASN A 44 10.57 4.41 13.64
CA ASN A 44 9.75 5.48 13.05
C ASN A 44 9.68 5.43 11.52
N VAL A 45 9.46 4.22 10.99
CA VAL A 45 9.44 4.00 9.55
C VAL A 45 8.23 4.71 8.94
N PHE A 46 8.48 5.45 7.86
CA PHE A 46 7.47 6.03 7.00
C PHE A 46 7.83 5.73 5.54
N VAL A 47 6.91 5.06 4.85
CA VAL A 47 7.04 4.70 3.44
C VAL A 47 5.79 5.16 2.71
N GLN A 48 5.96 5.89 1.62
CA GLN A 48 4.86 6.43 0.82
C GLN A 48 5.10 6.16 -0.66
N PHE A 49 4.11 5.55 -1.31
CA PHE A 49 4.12 5.30 -2.75
C PHE A 49 2.89 5.91 -3.42
N PRO A 50 3.03 6.62 -4.53
CA PRO A 50 1.90 6.97 -5.38
C PRO A 50 1.35 5.71 -6.06
N VAL A 51 0.04 5.50 -6.00
CA VAL A 51 -0.65 4.37 -6.64
C VAL A 51 -1.87 4.91 -7.37
N HIS A 52 -1.78 5.01 -8.71
CA HIS A 52 -2.81 5.64 -9.54
C HIS A 52 -3.19 7.04 -9.00
N ASP A 53 -4.46 7.22 -8.64
CA ASP A 53 -5.02 8.50 -8.19
C ASP A 53 -4.93 8.70 -6.67
N THR A 54 -4.23 7.82 -5.95
CA THR A 54 -4.10 7.85 -4.50
C THR A 54 -2.69 7.52 -4.05
N THR A 55 -2.48 7.57 -2.76
CA THR A 55 -1.20 7.30 -2.12
C THR A 55 -1.33 6.14 -1.14
N LEU A 56 -0.45 5.16 -1.26
CA LEU A 56 -0.24 4.13 -0.25
C LEU A 56 0.77 4.65 0.76
N THR A 57 0.40 4.69 2.02
CA THR A 57 1.30 5.07 3.12
C THR A 57 1.40 3.93 4.13
N ILE A 58 2.62 3.59 4.53
CA ILE A 58 2.90 2.59 5.56
C ILE A 58 3.77 3.23 6.63
N THR A 59 3.37 3.13 7.88
CA THR A 59 4.21 3.45 9.03
C THR A 59 4.35 2.22 9.93
N GLY A 60 5.46 2.11 10.66
CA GLY A 60 5.71 0.98 11.55
C GLY A 60 7.07 1.03 12.21
N ASP A 61 7.40 -0.01 12.96
CA ASP A 61 8.67 -0.08 13.70
C ASP A 61 9.83 -0.55 12.80
N SER A 62 9.56 -1.47 11.87
CA SER A 62 10.55 -1.97 10.93
C SER A 62 9.93 -2.33 9.58
N THR A 63 10.67 -2.08 8.49
CA THR A 63 10.17 -2.35 7.13
C THR A 63 11.31 -2.68 6.18
N LYS A 64 11.11 -3.67 5.33
CA LYS A 64 11.96 -3.92 4.16
C LYS A 64 11.23 -3.51 2.89
N VAL A 65 11.89 -2.70 2.06
CA VAL A 65 11.38 -2.25 0.76
C VAL A 65 12.24 -2.83 -0.33
N TYR A 66 11.64 -3.63 -1.18
CA TYR A 66 12.27 -4.30 -2.33
C TYR A 66 11.94 -3.51 -3.59
N MET A 67 12.81 -2.55 -3.94
CA MET A 67 12.55 -1.61 -5.03
C MET A 67 12.37 -2.29 -6.39
N TYR A 68 13.14 -3.33 -6.68
CA TYR A 68 13.07 -4.02 -7.97
C TYR A 68 11.84 -4.93 -8.09
N ALA A 69 11.42 -5.55 -6.99
CA ALA A 69 10.20 -6.37 -6.93
C ALA A 69 8.94 -5.52 -6.71
N MET A 70 9.10 -4.27 -6.28
CA MET A 70 8.01 -3.38 -5.83
C MET A 70 7.18 -4.03 -4.72
N GLU A 71 7.89 -4.50 -3.69
CA GLU A 71 7.32 -5.15 -2.50
C GLU A 71 7.71 -4.41 -1.24
N VAL A 72 6.82 -4.46 -0.23
CA VAL A 72 7.07 -3.88 1.08
C VAL A 72 6.65 -4.88 2.17
N HIS A 73 7.53 -5.15 3.12
CA HIS A 73 7.28 -6.04 4.25
C HIS A 73 7.52 -5.29 5.55
N GLY A 74 6.45 -4.98 6.29
CA GLY A 74 6.50 -4.21 7.54
C GLY A 74 6.11 -5.05 8.75
N ASN A 75 6.72 -4.75 9.89
CA ASN A 75 6.43 -5.39 11.18
C ASN A 75 6.46 -4.36 12.32
N GLY A 76 5.57 -4.57 13.28
CA GLY A 76 5.44 -3.79 14.51
C GLY A 76 4.68 -2.48 14.30
N ASN A 77 3.56 -2.32 15.01
CA ASN A 77 2.74 -1.11 15.04
C ASN A 77 2.42 -0.54 13.65
N ILE A 78 2.06 -1.42 12.73
CA ILE A 78 1.81 -1.04 11.34
C ILE A 78 0.52 -0.22 11.23
N LYS A 79 0.63 0.91 10.52
CA LYS A 79 -0.52 1.63 9.98
C LYS A 79 -0.36 1.70 8.47
N LEU A 80 -1.30 1.09 7.77
CA LEU A 80 -1.41 1.13 6.32
C LEU A 80 -2.58 2.03 5.96
N SER A 81 -2.35 3.04 5.13
CA SER A 81 -3.40 3.93 4.64
C SER A 81 -3.43 3.94 3.12
N PHE A 82 -4.62 3.88 2.57
CA PHE A 82 -4.87 3.92 1.13
C PHE A 82 -6.12 4.80 0.87
N GLY A 83 -5.91 6.09 0.60
CA GLY A 83 -7.00 7.06 0.58
C GLY A 83 -7.64 7.21 1.97
N ASP A 84 -8.96 6.95 2.05
CA ASP A 84 -9.72 6.96 3.30
C ASP A 84 -9.68 5.63 4.07
N LEU A 85 -9.09 4.58 3.47
CA LEU A 85 -8.95 3.28 4.12
C LEU A 85 -7.78 3.28 5.09
N GLN A 86 -7.98 2.75 6.27
CA GLN A 86 -6.95 2.60 7.30
C GLN A 86 -6.94 1.17 7.85
N PHE A 87 -5.75 0.56 7.89
CA PHE A 87 -5.51 -0.73 8.51
C PHE A 87 -4.44 -0.54 9.57
N ASN A 88 -4.76 -0.92 10.81
CA ASN A 88 -3.78 -1.02 11.89
C ASN A 88 -3.58 -2.50 12.19
N CYS A 89 -2.33 -2.97 12.25
CA CYS A 89 -2.00 -4.38 12.43
C CYS A 89 -0.57 -4.56 12.91
N ASP A 90 -0.15 -5.80 13.17
CA ASP A 90 1.22 -6.10 13.58
C ASP A 90 2.14 -6.31 12.39
N LYS A 91 1.60 -6.77 11.25
CA LYS A 91 2.38 -7.10 10.05
C LYS A 91 1.65 -6.73 8.77
N VAL A 92 2.41 -6.25 7.79
CA VAL A 92 1.95 -6.00 6.42
C VAL A 92 2.92 -6.56 5.39
N ASP A 93 2.38 -7.19 4.35
CA ASP A 93 3.11 -7.61 3.16
C ASP A 93 2.39 -7.06 1.92
N VAL A 94 3.03 -6.16 1.18
CA VAL A 94 2.48 -5.50 -0.01
C VAL A 94 3.18 -6.01 -1.26
N TYR A 95 2.41 -6.44 -2.24
CA TYR A 95 2.89 -6.93 -3.52
C TYR A 95 2.24 -6.13 -4.66
N HIS A 96 3.03 -5.34 -5.35
CA HIS A 96 2.53 -4.58 -6.51
C HIS A 96 2.13 -5.49 -7.68
N SER A 97 2.80 -6.62 -7.84
CA SER A 97 2.59 -7.58 -8.93
C SER A 97 1.15 -8.11 -8.99
N ASN A 98 0.56 -8.42 -7.84
CA ASN A 98 -0.82 -8.89 -7.72
C ASN A 98 -1.78 -7.81 -7.18
N ARG A 99 -1.27 -6.60 -6.94
CA ARG A 99 -2.01 -5.43 -6.46
C ARG A 99 -2.71 -5.66 -5.12
N THR A 100 -2.03 -6.37 -4.22
CA THR A 100 -2.62 -6.78 -2.94
C THR A 100 -1.69 -6.43 -1.78
N ALA A 101 -2.29 -5.92 -0.70
CA ALA A 101 -1.69 -5.83 0.62
C ALA A 101 -2.31 -6.91 1.51
N TYR A 102 -1.49 -7.68 2.18
CA TYR A 102 -1.88 -8.65 3.22
C TYR A 102 -1.53 -8.07 4.58
N VAL A 103 -2.43 -8.15 5.52
CA VAL A 103 -2.30 -7.59 6.87
C VAL A 103 -2.65 -8.66 7.90
N SER A 104 -1.95 -8.70 9.03
CA SER A 104 -2.19 -9.70 10.06
C SER A 104 -1.74 -9.25 11.45
N GLY A 105 -2.35 -9.86 12.45
CA GLY A 105 -2.12 -9.61 13.87
C GLY A 105 -2.84 -8.33 14.34
N ASN A 106 -3.77 -8.51 15.29
CA ASN A 106 -4.55 -7.42 15.88
C ASN A 106 -5.12 -6.45 14.84
N LEU A 107 -5.68 -7.00 13.75
CA LEU A 107 -6.15 -6.21 12.63
C LEU A 107 -7.37 -5.36 13.00
N HIS A 108 -7.24 -4.07 12.77
CA HIS A 108 -8.33 -3.10 12.80
C HIS A 108 -8.38 -2.37 11.47
N PHE A 109 -9.48 -2.55 10.75
CA PHE A 109 -9.81 -1.79 9.55
C PHE A 109 -10.82 -0.71 9.89
N ASN A 110 -10.65 0.46 9.33
CA ASN A 110 -11.58 1.55 9.41
C ASN A 110 -11.63 2.31 8.09
N ASP A 111 -12.83 2.65 7.67
CA ASP A 111 -13.09 3.69 6.67
C ASP A 111 -14.20 4.62 7.17
N SER A 112 -14.76 5.47 6.31
CA SER A 112 -15.82 6.40 6.70
C SER A 112 -17.15 5.73 7.09
N THR A 113 -17.30 4.42 6.85
CA THR A 113 -18.57 3.69 6.99
C THR A 113 -18.48 2.51 7.95
N GLU A 114 -17.41 1.72 7.86
CA GLU A 114 -17.26 0.44 8.55
C GLU A 114 -16.03 0.45 9.47
N ASN A 115 -16.19 -0.24 10.60
CA ASN A 115 -15.09 -0.61 11.50
C ASN A 115 -15.07 -2.13 11.62
N ILE A 116 -13.98 -2.76 11.16
CA ILE A 116 -13.87 -4.21 11.13
C ILE A 116 -12.61 -4.63 11.88
N THR A 117 -12.74 -5.59 12.81
CA THR A 117 -11.61 -6.27 13.42
C THR A 117 -11.55 -7.72 12.99
N ALA A 118 -10.35 -8.28 12.85
CA ALA A 118 -10.12 -9.66 12.44
C ALA A 118 -8.71 -10.13 12.84
N ASP A 119 -8.41 -11.42 12.68
CA ASP A 119 -7.06 -11.95 12.87
C ASP A 119 -6.14 -11.56 11.72
N SER A 120 -6.68 -11.54 10.49
CA SER A 120 -5.94 -11.18 9.28
C SER A 120 -6.88 -10.65 8.19
N GLY A 121 -6.30 -10.04 7.17
CA GLY A 121 -7.05 -9.57 6.02
C GLY A 121 -6.16 -9.28 4.83
N SER A 122 -6.81 -8.87 3.75
CA SER A 122 -6.13 -8.40 2.55
C SER A 122 -6.94 -7.28 1.90
N TYR A 123 -6.26 -6.42 1.17
CA TYR A 123 -6.89 -5.43 0.31
C TYR A 123 -6.31 -5.50 -1.10
N ASN A 124 -7.16 -5.74 -2.08
CA ASN A 124 -6.78 -5.70 -3.48
C ASN A 124 -7.26 -4.39 -4.12
N TRP A 125 -6.32 -3.52 -4.47
CA TRP A 125 -6.66 -2.20 -5.02
C TRP A 125 -7.07 -2.22 -6.49
N SER A 126 -7.01 -3.36 -7.18
CA SER A 126 -7.59 -3.52 -8.52
C SER A 126 -9.08 -3.83 -8.44
N THR A 127 -9.46 -4.78 -7.59
CA THR A 127 -10.86 -5.20 -7.41
C THR A 127 -11.63 -4.32 -6.44
N LYS A 128 -10.91 -3.50 -5.64
CA LYS A 128 -11.48 -2.65 -4.58
C LYS A 128 -12.18 -3.45 -3.48
N VAL A 129 -11.69 -4.65 -3.21
CA VAL A 129 -12.23 -5.54 -2.17
C VAL A 129 -11.21 -5.71 -1.05
N ALA A 130 -11.65 -5.51 0.18
CA ALA A 130 -10.97 -5.93 1.39
C ALA A 130 -11.60 -7.23 1.90
N ALA A 131 -10.77 -8.21 2.25
CA ALA A 131 -11.21 -9.48 2.83
C ALA A 131 -10.68 -9.62 4.24
N PHE A 132 -11.47 -10.15 5.16
CA PHE A 132 -11.18 -10.30 6.58
C PHE A 132 -11.41 -11.73 7.01
N HIS A 133 -10.46 -12.30 7.76
CA HIS A 133 -10.44 -13.71 8.14
C HIS A 133 -10.14 -13.87 9.64
N GLY A 134 -10.88 -14.78 10.26
CA GLY A 134 -10.71 -15.17 11.66
C GLY A 134 -11.23 -14.13 12.65
N ASN A 135 -12.10 -14.56 13.55
CA ASN A 135 -12.70 -13.75 14.62
C ASN A 135 -13.22 -12.37 14.15
N VAL A 136 -13.92 -12.37 13.01
CA VAL A 136 -14.38 -11.12 12.39
C VAL A 136 -15.47 -10.46 13.21
N ILE A 137 -15.28 -9.16 13.51
CA ILE A 137 -16.29 -8.33 14.18
C ILE A 137 -16.52 -7.11 13.28
N VAL A 138 -17.77 -6.86 12.91
CA VAL A 138 -18.19 -5.72 12.09
C VAL A 138 -19.02 -4.76 12.96
N ASN A 139 -18.55 -3.53 13.13
CA ASN A 139 -19.21 -2.49 13.94
C ASN A 139 -19.56 -2.96 15.36
N GLY A 140 -18.68 -3.75 15.98
CA GLY A 140 -18.87 -4.32 17.31
C GLY A 140 -19.75 -5.57 17.35
N THR A 141 -20.23 -6.07 16.23
CA THR A 141 -21.06 -7.29 16.16
C THR A 141 -20.22 -8.44 15.58
N PRO A 142 -20.06 -9.59 16.31
CA PRO A 142 -19.40 -10.77 15.77
C PRO A 142 -20.09 -11.28 14.51
N HIS A 143 -19.27 -11.65 13.52
CA HIS A 143 -19.73 -12.19 12.25
C HIS A 143 -19.30 -13.66 12.12
N ASP A 144 -20.20 -14.53 11.72
CA ASP A 144 -19.88 -15.94 11.48
C ASP A 144 -19.20 -16.09 10.12
N GLY A 145 -17.91 -16.49 10.15
CA GLY A 145 -17.10 -16.70 8.96
C GLY A 145 -16.35 -15.45 8.48
N ASP A 146 -15.81 -15.58 7.29
CA ASP A 146 -15.03 -14.53 6.65
C ASP A 146 -15.92 -13.42 6.07
N VAL A 147 -15.38 -12.22 5.96
CA VAL A 147 -16.10 -11.06 5.43
C VAL A 147 -15.33 -10.47 4.25
N ALA A 148 -16.01 -10.21 3.16
CA ALA A 148 -15.51 -9.39 2.06
C ALA A 148 -16.27 -8.06 2.00
N TYR A 149 -15.54 -6.97 1.89
CA TYR A 149 -16.04 -5.61 1.88
C TYR A 149 -15.62 -4.88 0.60
N ASN A 150 -16.59 -4.40 -0.17
CA ASN A 150 -16.30 -3.56 -1.32
C ASN A 150 -16.14 -2.10 -0.86
N VAL A 151 -14.94 -1.55 -0.95
CA VAL A 151 -14.61 -0.23 -0.40
C VAL A 151 -15.18 0.93 -1.23
N VAL A 152 -15.58 0.70 -2.48
CA VAL A 152 -16.22 1.72 -3.33
C VAL A 152 -17.71 1.77 -3.09
N GLU A 153 -18.35 0.59 -3.03
CA GLU A 153 -19.78 0.46 -2.80
C GLU A 153 -20.15 0.61 -1.32
N LYS A 154 -19.13 0.65 -0.43
CA LYS A 154 -19.27 0.77 1.03
C LYS A 154 -20.24 -0.26 1.61
N ARG A 155 -20.08 -1.53 1.19
CA ARG A 155 -20.94 -2.63 1.65
C ARG A 155 -20.20 -3.96 1.74
N ILE A 156 -20.64 -4.81 2.65
CA ILE A 156 -20.26 -6.21 2.71
C ILE A 156 -20.80 -6.91 1.47
N VAL A 157 -19.94 -7.67 0.78
CA VAL A 157 -20.33 -8.52 -0.35
C VAL A 157 -20.36 -9.97 0.15
N ALA A 158 -21.43 -10.69 -0.21
CA ALA A 158 -21.52 -12.10 0.13
C ALA A 158 -20.40 -12.89 -0.55
N GLN A 159 -19.74 -13.75 0.21
CA GLN A 159 -18.86 -14.78 -0.35
C GLN A 159 -19.67 -15.97 -0.82
#